data_fbabf2b85d3ec70d5ff18135ada5caed
#
_entry.id   fbabf2b85d3ec70d5ff18135ada5caed
#
_cell.length_a   1.000
_cell.length_b   1.000
_cell.length_c   1.000
_cell.angle_alpha   90.00
_cell.angle_beta   90.00
_cell.angle_gamma   90.00
#
_symmetry.space_group_name_H-M   'P 1'
#
loop_
_entity.id
_entity.type
_entity.pdbx_description
1 polymer ?
#
loop_
_entity_poly.entity_id
_entity_poly.type
_entity_poly.pdbx_seq_one_letter_code
_entity_poly.pdbx_strand_id
1 'polypeptide(L)'
;MKVFINPGHALGLDPGAVNREYDVDEAEVVADIGELVENYLKEVGHEVMTLQSDNLVGEGSYSKYYSVVETANRWDPDVFVSIHCNSAVNKEAQGAETYAYSAYSVGNILANCIQKQLVTSLDLVDRGVKYSSEFAVLRKTSMPAVLVETAFISNEHDVKLLMEEVDEFARAIARGITDYAQEGK
;
A
#
# COMPACT_ATOMS: atom_id res chain seq x y z
N MET A 1 -14.04 -1.95 -11.58
CA MET A 1 -12.84 -1.13 -11.78
C MET A 1 -11.64 -2.01 -12.10
N LYS A 2 -10.62 -1.43 -12.76
CA LYS A 2 -9.28 -1.99 -12.84
C LYS A 2 -8.44 -1.43 -11.69
N VAL A 3 -7.82 -2.27 -10.89
CA VAL A 3 -7.04 -1.88 -9.71
C VAL A 3 -5.61 -2.40 -9.83
N PHE A 4 -4.64 -1.52 -9.73
CA PHE A 4 -3.23 -1.92 -9.68
C PHE A 4 -2.75 -1.93 -8.23
N ILE A 5 -2.28 -3.08 -7.75
CA ILE A 5 -1.73 -3.27 -6.41
C ILE A 5 -0.22 -3.40 -6.52
N ASN A 6 0.49 -2.59 -5.75
CA ASN A 6 1.94 -2.64 -5.66
C ASN A 6 2.36 -2.88 -4.21
N PRO A 7 2.56 -4.13 -3.78
CA PRO A 7 3.31 -4.38 -2.56
C PRO A 7 4.71 -3.76 -2.71
N GLY A 8 5.14 -3.00 -1.69
CA GLY A 8 6.43 -2.33 -1.71
C GLY A 8 7.60 -3.29 -1.73
N HIS A 9 8.78 -2.78 -2.07
CA HIS A 9 10.04 -3.52 -2.04
C HIS A 9 10.07 -4.73 -2.99
N ALA A 10 10.94 -5.72 -2.76
CA ALA A 10 11.04 -6.91 -3.62
C ALA A 10 11.55 -8.11 -2.84
N LEU A 11 10.78 -9.20 -2.80
CA LEU A 11 11.12 -10.44 -2.11
C LEU A 11 12.50 -10.95 -2.52
N GLY A 12 13.35 -11.18 -1.51
CA GLY A 12 14.69 -11.72 -1.69
C GLY A 12 15.72 -10.76 -2.29
N LEU A 13 15.34 -9.49 -2.56
CA LEU A 13 16.26 -8.45 -3.09
C LEU A 13 16.27 -7.19 -2.23
N ASP A 14 15.11 -6.64 -1.93
CA ASP A 14 14.92 -5.45 -1.10
C ASP A 14 13.93 -5.76 0.00
N PRO A 15 14.38 -6.03 1.24
CA PRO A 15 13.50 -6.38 2.34
C PRO A 15 12.65 -5.21 2.85
N GLY A 16 12.96 -3.96 2.46
CA GLY A 16 12.36 -2.78 3.07
C GLY A 16 12.81 -2.58 4.51
N ALA A 17 11.92 -2.12 5.36
CA ALA A 17 12.16 -2.04 6.79
C ALA A 17 12.16 -3.44 7.43
N VAL A 18 13.07 -3.64 8.39
CA VAL A 18 13.27 -4.94 9.04
C VAL A 18 13.13 -4.81 10.56
N ASN A 19 12.32 -5.65 11.16
CA ASN A 19 12.28 -5.84 12.59
C ASN A 19 13.01 -7.15 12.97
N ARG A 20 14.25 -7.03 13.43
CA ARG A 20 15.10 -8.20 13.76
C ARG A 20 14.68 -8.93 15.02
N GLU A 21 13.93 -8.29 15.92
CA GLU A 21 13.46 -8.89 17.16
C GLU A 21 12.35 -9.91 16.89
N TYR A 22 11.50 -9.61 15.92
CA TYR A 22 10.38 -10.43 15.51
C TYR A 22 10.64 -11.25 14.24
N ASP A 23 11.84 -11.09 13.62
CA ASP A 23 12.23 -11.74 12.36
C ASP A 23 11.25 -11.48 11.24
N VAL A 24 10.88 -10.19 11.04
CA VAL A 24 9.88 -9.73 10.08
C VAL A 24 10.48 -8.72 9.12
N ASP A 25 10.30 -8.94 7.83
CA ASP A 25 10.66 -8.03 6.75
C ASP A 25 9.41 -7.40 6.13
N GLU A 26 9.46 -6.09 5.85
CA GLU A 26 8.36 -5.36 5.20
C GLU A 26 7.93 -6.02 3.89
N ALA A 27 8.88 -6.39 3.04
CA ALA A 27 8.59 -6.98 1.73
C ALA A 27 7.73 -8.25 1.81
N GLU A 28 7.91 -9.07 2.85
CA GLU A 28 7.11 -10.29 3.07
C GLU A 28 5.70 -9.94 3.54
N VAL A 29 5.59 -9.07 4.54
CA VAL A 29 4.28 -8.64 5.08
C VAL A 29 3.41 -8.01 4.01
N VAL A 30 3.97 -7.08 3.22
CA VAL A 30 3.17 -6.40 2.19
C VAL A 30 2.88 -7.29 0.98
N ALA A 31 3.69 -8.32 0.71
CA ALA A 31 3.38 -9.34 -0.30
C ALA A 31 2.13 -10.13 0.08
N ASP A 32 2.06 -10.62 1.33
CA ASP A 32 0.93 -11.38 1.84
C ASP A 32 -0.35 -10.52 1.86
N ILE A 33 -0.26 -9.28 2.35
CA ILE A 33 -1.38 -8.33 2.31
C ILE A 33 -1.84 -8.10 0.87
N GLY A 34 -0.90 -7.85 -0.05
CA GLY A 34 -1.20 -7.56 -1.44
C GLY A 34 -1.90 -8.71 -2.17
N GLU A 35 -1.48 -9.95 -1.92
CA GLU A 35 -2.12 -11.15 -2.47
C GLU A 35 -3.57 -11.29 -1.99
N LEU A 36 -3.81 -11.08 -0.69
CA LEU A 36 -5.16 -11.14 -0.13
C LEU A 36 -6.05 -9.99 -0.63
N VAL A 37 -5.51 -8.77 -0.76
CA VAL A 37 -6.24 -7.63 -1.38
C VAL A 37 -6.66 -7.97 -2.80
N GLU A 38 -5.76 -8.53 -3.61
CA GLU A 38 -6.05 -8.96 -4.97
C GLU A 38 -7.22 -9.97 -4.98
N ASN A 39 -7.16 -10.98 -4.10
CA ASN A 39 -8.19 -12.01 -4.02
C ASN A 39 -9.55 -11.42 -3.65
N TYR A 40 -9.64 -10.59 -2.60
CA TYR A 40 -10.90 -9.94 -2.20
C TYR A 40 -11.49 -9.04 -3.28
N LEU A 41 -10.66 -8.28 -3.96
CA LEU A 41 -11.13 -7.40 -5.03
C LEU A 41 -11.63 -8.19 -6.25
N LYS A 42 -10.98 -9.31 -6.61
CA LYS A 42 -11.44 -10.21 -7.69
C LYS A 42 -12.77 -10.88 -7.35
N GLU A 43 -12.97 -11.31 -6.09
CA GLU A 43 -14.22 -11.91 -5.63
C GLU A 43 -15.43 -10.97 -5.80
N VAL A 44 -15.23 -9.66 -5.65
CA VAL A 44 -16.28 -8.66 -5.84
C VAL A 44 -16.32 -8.06 -7.26
N GLY A 45 -15.60 -8.68 -8.22
CA GLY A 45 -15.70 -8.37 -9.65
C GLY A 45 -14.81 -7.24 -10.14
N HIS A 46 -13.77 -6.88 -9.42
CA HIS A 46 -12.71 -5.99 -9.93
C HIS A 46 -11.72 -6.75 -10.80
N GLU A 47 -11.14 -6.08 -11.80
CA GLU A 47 -9.97 -6.55 -12.53
C GLU A 47 -8.73 -6.07 -11.80
N VAL A 48 -7.84 -6.98 -11.39
CA VAL A 48 -6.69 -6.65 -10.55
C VAL A 48 -5.40 -7.14 -11.17
N MET A 49 -4.39 -6.28 -11.16
CA MET A 49 -3.00 -6.63 -11.46
C MET A 49 -2.14 -6.30 -10.26
N THR A 50 -1.36 -7.27 -9.80
CA THR A 50 -0.41 -7.10 -8.71
C THR A 50 1.02 -7.21 -9.23
N LEU A 51 1.87 -6.27 -8.85
CA LEU A 51 3.30 -6.29 -9.16
C LEU A 51 4.12 -5.79 -7.98
N GLN A 52 4.95 -6.67 -7.41
CA GLN A 52 5.98 -6.34 -6.42
C GLN A 52 7.34 -6.27 -7.10
N SER A 53 8.05 -5.15 -6.98
CA SER A 53 9.37 -4.96 -7.59
C SER A 53 10.10 -3.77 -6.97
N ASP A 54 11.43 -3.89 -6.81
CA ASP A 54 12.34 -2.80 -6.46
C ASP A 54 12.57 -1.82 -7.63
N ASN A 55 12.18 -2.18 -8.84
CA ASN A 55 12.27 -1.36 -10.02
C ASN A 55 11.03 -0.45 -10.15
N LEU A 56 11.01 0.68 -9.45
CA LEU A 56 9.85 1.58 -9.47
C LEU A 56 9.65 2.31 -10.80
N VAL A 57 10.71 2.79 -11.44
CA VAL A 57 10.60 3.72 -12.57
C VAL A 57 11.32 3.28 -13.86
N GLY A 58 12.01 2.17 -13.85
CA GLY A 58 12.71 1.64 -15.02
C GLY A 58 14.07 2.28 -15.33
N GLU A 59 14.41 3.39 -14.72
CA GLU A 59 15.64 4.13 -15.00
C GLU A 59 16.74 3.75 -14.00
N GLY A 60 17.87 3.24 -14.53
CA GLY A 60 19.08 2.98 -13.73
C GLY A 60 18.97 1.87 -12.71
N SER A 61 17.90 1.11 -12.74
CA SER A 61 17.71 -0.06 -11.89
C SER A 61 18.54 -1.24 -12.40
N TYR A 62 19.21 -1.93 -11.49
CA TYR A 62 19.84 -3.22 -11.77
C TYR A 62 18.87 -4.39 -11.65
N SER A 63 17.62 -4.11 -11.30
CA SER A 63 16.59 -5.12 -11.15
C SER A 63 16.23 -5.75 -12.50
N LYS A 64 16.06 -7.06 -12.50
CA LYS A 64 15.52 -7.82 -13.62
C LYS A 64 13.98 -7.77 -13.71
N TYR A 65 13.34 -7.16 -12.72
CA TYR A 65 11.90 -7.05 -12.66
C TYR A 65 11.37 -5.90 -13.51
N TYR A 66 10.12 -5.99 -13.90
CA TYR A 66 9.44 -4.92 -14.62
C TYR A 66 9.31 -3.66 -13.77
N SER A 67 9.38 -2.50 -14.43
CA SER A 67 9.13 -1.22 -13.76
C SER A 67 7.66 -1.13 -13.33
N VAL A 68 7.43 -0.84 -12.05
CA VAL A 68 6.09 -0.71 -11.47
C VAL A 68 5.29 0.39 -12.16
N VAL A 69 5.87 1.59 -12.26
CA VAL A 69 5.21 2.78 -12.84
C VAL A 69 4.90 2.57 -14.32
N GLU A 70 5.86 2.06 -15.11
CA GLU A 70 5.61 1.81 -16.54
C GLU A 70 4.55 0.74 -16.77
N THR A 71 4.57 -0.32 -15.98
CA THR A 71 3.59 -1.40 -16.07
C THR A 71 2.20 -0.89 -15.73
N ALA A 72 2.06 -0.13 -14.64
CA ALA A 72 0.81 0.48 -14.23
C ALA A 72 0.28 1.44 -15.30
N ASN A 73 1.11 2.38 -15.77
CA ASN A 73 0.70 3.35 -16.79
C ASN A 73 0.32 2.70 -18.14
N ARG A 74 0.99 1.58 -18.51
CA ARG A 74 0.66 0.83 -19.73
C ARG A 74 -0.63 0.04 -19.60
N TRP A 75 -0.89 -0.54 -18.42
CA TRP A 75 -2.10 -1.30 -18.15
C TRP A 75 -3.33 -0.41 -17.98
N ASP A 76 -3.14 0.87 -17.66
CA ASP A 76 -4.15 1.92 -17.53
C ASP A 76 -5.28 1.51 -16.55
N PRO A 77 -4.99 1.34 -15.26
CA PRO A 77 -5.99 1.06 -14.24
C PRO A 77 -6.76 2.31 -13.82
N ASP A 78 -7.93 2.09 -13.21
CA ASP A 78 -8.72 3.17 -12.61
C ASP A 78 -8.05 3.76 -11.36
N VAL A 79 -7.33 2.93 -10.60
CA VAL A 79 -6.59 3.34 -9.38
C VAL A 79 -5.31 2.53 -9.21
N PHE A 80 -4.35 3.14 -8.52
CA PHE A 80 -3.07 2.54 -8.11
C PHE A 80 -2.94 2.60 -6.58
N VAL A 81 -2.63 1.47 -5.95
CA VAL A 81 -2.43 1.36 -4.50
C VAL A 81 -1.08 0.71 -4.21
N SER A 82 -0.14 1.48 -3.66
CA SER A 82 1.10 0.94 -3.11
C SER A 82 0.90 0.61 -1.63
N ILE A 83 1.42 -0.53 -1.17
CA ILE A 83 1.26 -1.02 0.20
C ILE A 83 2.63 -1.14 0.85
N HIS A 84 2.81 -0.49 1.98
CA HIS A 84 4.05 -0.40 2.75
C HIS A 84 3.82 -0.59 4.24
N CYS A 85 4.91 -0.80 4.99
CA CYS A 85 4.95 -0.73 6.45
C CYS A 85 5.88 0.40 6.86
N ASN A 86 5.40 1.30 7.71
CA ASN A 86 6.17 2.42 8.22
C ASN A 86 7.28 1.95 9.18
N SER A 87 8.31 2.76 9.32
CA SER A 87 9.39 2.52 10.28
C SER A 87 9.94 3.81 10.84
N ALA A 88 10.27 3.81 12.13
CA ALA A 88 10.86 4.97 12.79
C ALA A 88 11.96 4.57 13.80
N VAL A 89 12.92 5.47 14.00
CA VAL A 89 13.92 5.33 15.08
C VAL A 89 13.24 5.35 16.45
N ASN A 90 12.24 6.23 16.61
CA ASN A 90 11.40 6.23 17.82
C ASN A 90 10.42 5.05 17.76
N LYS A 91 10.64 4.07 18.63
CA LYS A 91 9.84 2.85 18.73
C LYS A 91 8.39 3.08 19.23
N GLU A 92 8.11 4.24 19.82
CA GLU A 92 6.76 4.62 20.23
C GLU A 92 5.89 5.11 19.06
N ALA A 93 6.49 5.36 17.88
CA ALA A 93 5.72 5.71 16.69
C ALA A 93 4.89 4.50 16.23
N GLN A 94 3.56 4.72 16.08
CA GLN A 94 2.59 3.67 15.77
C GLN A 94 1.43 4.20 14.93
N GLY A 95 0.64 3.30 14.34
CA GLY A 95 -0.59 3.60 13.63
C GLY A 95 -0.45 3.64 12.11
N ALA A 96 -1.57 3.86 11.43
CA ALA A 96 -1.64 3.91 9.98
C ALA A 96 -1.65 5.35 9.43
N GLU A 97 -1.05 5.53 8.25
CA GLU A 97 -1.13 6.76 7.46
C GLU A 97 -1.20 6.45 5.97
N THR A 98 -1.98 7.22 5.22
CA THR A 98 -2.11 7.02 3.78
C THR A 98 -1.71 8.29 3.04
N TYR A 99 -0.82 8.15 2.05
CA TYR A 99 -0.33 9.26 1.26
C TYR A 99 -1.07 9.37 -0.07
N ALA A 100 -1.44 10.60 -0.43
CA ALA A 100 -1.84 10.99 -1.77
C ALA A 100 -0.87 12.05 -2.32
N TYR A 101 -0.88 12.30 -3.63
CA TYR A 101 -0.03 13.31 -4.25
C TYR A 101 -0.28 14.72 -3.69
N SER A 102 -1.55 15.11 -3.54
CA SER A 102 -1.97 16.38 -2.95
C SER A 102 -3.40 16.32 -2.43
N ALA A 103 -3.79 17.29 -1.60
CA ALA A 103 -5.17 17.42 -1.09
C ALA A 103 -6.22 17.63 -2.21
N TYR A 104 -5.80 18.08 -3.37
CA TYR A 104 -6.67 18.35 -4.52
C TYR A 104 -6.65 17.23 -5.56
N SER A 105 -5.82 16.21 -5.40
CA SER A 105 -5.77 15.05 -6.29
C SER A 105 -6.97 14.13 -6.04
N VAL A 106 -7.43 13.44 -7.09
CA VAL A 106 -8.48 12.42 -6.96
C VAL A 106 -8.04 11.29 -6.03
N GLY A 107 -6.73 10.99 -5.97
CA GLY A 107 -6.16 10.04 -5.02
C GLY A 107 -6.43 10.37 -3.55
N ASN A 108 -6.69 11.64 -3.20
CA ASN A 108 -7.06 12.02 -1.84
C ASN A 108 -8.38 11.36 -1.38
N ILE A 109 -9.36 11.18 -2.28
CA ILE A 109 -10.63 10.52 -1.94
C ILE A 109 -10.35 9.05 -1.61
N LEU A 110 -9.60 8.36 -2.49
CA LEU A 110 -9.18 6.98 -2.28
C LEU A 110 -8.38 6.81 -0.97
N ALA A 111 -7.45 7.74 -0.69
CA ALA A 111 -6.66 7.72 0.54
C ALA A 111 -7.54 7.80 1.80
N ASN A 112 -8.56 8.68 1.80
CA ASN A 112 -9.49 8.81 2.93
C ASN A 112 -10.33 7.54 3.13
N CYS A 113 -10.80 6.91 2.04
CA CYS A 113 -11.55 5.66 2.12
C CYS A 113 -10.70 4.54 2.75
N ILE A 114 -9.46 4.34 2.28
CA ILE A 114 -8.56 3.31 2.80
C ILE A 114 -8.15 3.61 4.25
N GLN A 115 -7.73 4.85 4.55
CA GLN A 115 -7.33 5.27 5.89
C GLN A 115 -8.42 4.99 6.92
N LYS A 116 -9.66 5.37 6.61
CA LYS A 116 -10.82 5.14 7.47
C LYS A 116 -11.03 3.65 7.76
N GLN A 117 -10.95 2.80 6.75
CA GLN A 117 -11.15 1.35 6.93
C GLN A 117 -10.03 0.73 7.77
N LEU A 118 -8.76 1.07 7.55
CA LEU A 118 -7.64 0.58 8.35
C LEU A 118 -7.79 0.94 9.83
N VAL A 119 -8.03 2.20 10.12
CA VAL A 119 -8.19 2.69 11.50
C VAL A 119 -9.37 2.03 12.20
N THR A 120 -10.50 1.91 11.50
CA THR A 120 -11.74 1.38 12.12
C THR A 120 -11.68 -0.13 12.33
N SER A 121 -11.10 -0.87 11.38
CA SER A 121 -11.08 -2.35 11.43
C SER A 121 -10.04 -2.89 12.43
N LEU A 122 -8.93 -2.20 12.58
CA LEU A 122 -7.77 -2.69 13.34
C LEU A 122 -7.52 -1.90 14.64
N ASP A 123 -8.39 -0.94 14.97
CA ASP A 123 -8.23 -0.02 16.13
C ASP A 123 -6.84 0.65 16.18
N LEU A 124 -6.31 0.99 15.00
CA LEU A 124 -5.00 1.62 14.87
C LEU A 124 -5.06 3.11 15.22
N VAL A 125 -3.94 3.64 15.69
CA VAL A 125 -3.78 5.09 15.81
C VAL A 125 -3.93 5.74 14.45
N ASP A 126 -4.89 6.66 14.31
CA ASP A 126 -5.12 7.41 13.08
C ASP A 126 -4.09 8.53 12.93
N ARG A 127 -3.16 8.36 12.01
CA ARG A 127 -2.17 9.39 11.64
C ARG A 127 -2.66 10.24 10.47
N GLY A 128 -3.80 9.90 9.91
CA GLY A 128 -4.50 10.62 8.86
C GLY A 128 -3.93 10.48 7.46
N VAL A 129 -4.60 11.14 6.52
CA VAL A 129 -4.12 11.26 5.14
C VAL A 129 -3.06 12.36 5.06
N LYS A 130 -1.97 12.06 4.36
CA LYS A 130 -0.83 12.95 4.13
C LYS A 130 -0.58 13.16 2.64
N TYR A 131 0.22 14.17 2.33
CA TYR A 131 0.49 14.55 0.95
C TYR A 131 1.98 14.60 0.69
N SER A 132 2.40 13.96 -0.41
CA SER A 132 3.80 13.97 -0.84
C SER A 132 3.92 13.89 -2.36
N SER A 133 4.71 14.80 -2.92
CA SER A 133 5.17 14.72 -4.32
C SER A 133 6.50 13.99 -4.46
N GLU A 134 7.10 13.55 -3.36
CA GLU A 134 8.41 12.88 -3.38
C GLU A 134 8.32 11.41 -3.78
N PHE A 135 7.23 10.72 -3.42
CA PHE A 135 7.05 9.33 -3.80
C PHE A 135 6.88 9.18 -5.31
N ALA A 136 7.77 8.41 -5.92
CA ALA A 136 7.79 8.20 -7.37
C ALA A 136 6.47 7.61 -7.87
N VAL A 137 5.89 6.67 -7.14
CA VAL A 137 4.62 6.02 -7.47
C VAL A 137 3.43 6.99 -7.46
N LEU A 138 3.47 8.05 -6.62
CA LEU A 138 2.41 9.06 -6.61
C LEU A 138 2.60 10.13 -7.70
N ARG A 139 3.87 10.41 -8.04
CA ARG A 139 4.20 11.48 -8.99
C ARG A 139 4.18 11.04 -10.45
N LYS A 140 4.57 9.80 -10.73
CA LYS A 140 4.82 9.30 -12.09
C LYS A 140 3.73 8.38 -12.64
N THR A 141 2.76 7.98 -11.82
CA THR A 141 1.56 7.27 -12.26
C THR A 141 0.53 8.25 -12.84
N SER A 142 -0.21 7.83 -13.84
CA SER A 142 -1.16 8.68 -14.57
C SER A 142 -2.60 8.63 -14.02
N MET A 143 -2.89 7.65 -13.17
CA MET A 143 -4.19 7.44 -12.53
C MET A 143 -4.18 7.95 -11.07
N PRO A 144 -5.35 8.04 -10.40
CA PRO A 144 -5.44 8.24 -8.96
C PRO A 144 -4.59 7.22 -8.21
N ALA A 145 -3.61 7.69 -7.43
CA ALA A 145 -2.63 6.85 -6.75
C ALA A 145 -2.53 7.18 -5.26
N VAL A 146 -2.33 6.14 -4.46
CA VAL A 146 -2.06 6.24 -3.02
C VAL A 146 -0.90 5.33 -2.62
N LEU A 147 -0.23 5.71 -1.52
CA LEU A 147 0.73 4.87 -0.81
C LEU A 147 0.22 4.70 0.61
N VAL A 148 -0.01 3.46 1.00
CA VAL A 148 -0.56 3.07 2.31
C VAL A 148 0.58 2.60 3.19
N GLU A 149 0.80 3.28 4.29
CA GLU A 149 1.65 2.85 5.41
C GLU A 149 0.74 2.17 6.43
N THR A 150 0.68 0.86 6.38
CA THR A 150 -0.30 0.04 7.11
C THR A 150 -0.17 0.17 8.62
N ALA A 151 1.06 0.03 9.13
CA ALA A 151 1.42 0.17 10.54
C ALA A 151 2.95 0.27 10.67
N PHE A 152 3.47 0.55 11.88
CA PHE A 152 4.92 0.67 12.09
C PHE A 152 5.55 -0.70 12.42
N ILE A 153 6.28 -1.28 11.47
CA ILE A 153 7.04 -2.51 11.68
C ILE A 153 8.08 -2.37 12.82
N SER A 154 8.49 -1.14 13.13
CA SER A 154 9.43 -0.82 14.20
C SER A 154 8.79 -0.73 15.60
N ASN A 155 7.46 -0.70 15.72
CA ASN A 155 6.71 -0.62 16.97
C ASN A 155 6.28 -2.02 17.43
N GLU A 156 6.38 -2.30 18.72
CA GLU A 156 6.05 -3.63 19.27
C GLU A 156 4.58 -4.04 19.10
N HIS A 157 3.66 -3.10 19.31
CA HIS A 157 2.23 -3.36 19.15
C HIS A 157 1.88 -3.57 17.67
N ASP A 158 2.33 -2.65 16.82
CA ASP A 158 2.00 -2.64 15.40
C ASP A 158 2.60 -3.86 14.67
N VAL A 159 3.84 -4.27 14.99
CA VAL A 159 4.45 -5.44 14.36
C VAL A 159 3.71 -6.73 14.68
N LYS A 160 3.17 -6.87 15.90
CA LYS A 160 2.33 -8.02 16.26
C LYS A 160 1.04 -8.04 15.44
N LEU A 161 0.39 -6.88 15.26
CA LEU A 161 -0.78 -6.78 14.37
C LEU A 161 -0.42 -7.14 12.93
N LEU A 162 0.71 -6.65 12.41
CA LEU A 162 1.18 -6.98 11.06
C LEU A 162 1.43 -8.49 10.86
N MET A 163 1.79 -9.22 11.92
CA MET A 163 2.01 -10.67 11.88
C MET A 163 0.72 -11.49 12.06
N GLU A 164 -0.18 -11.02 12.92
CA GLU A 164 -1.35 -11.79 13.37
C GLU A 164 -2.62 -11.47 12.58
N GLU A 165 -2.75 -10.23 12.05
CA GLU A 165 -3.96 -9.70 11.45
C GLU A 165 -3.79 -9.33 9.96
N VAL A 166 -2.91 -10.02 9.24
CA VAL A 166 -2.64 -9.80 7.80
C VAL A 166 -3.93 -9.77 6.97
N ASP A 167 -4.84 -10.70 7.28
CA ASP A 167 -6.15 -10.81 6.60
C ASP A 167 -7.03 -9.56 6.84
N GLU A 168 -7.07 -9.02 8.06
CA GLU A 168 -7.88 -7.83 8.35
C GLU A 168 -7.27 -6.56 7.74
N PHE A 169 -5.94 -6.43 7.67
CA PHE A 169 -5.29 -5.38 6.88
C PHE A 169 -5.72 -5.43 5.41
N ALA A 170 -5.69 -6.62 4.82
CA ALA A 170 -6.08 -6.81 3.43
C ALA A 170 -7.57 -6.50 3.20
N ARG A 171 -8.46 -6.95 4.10
CA ARG A 171 -9.90 -6.64 4.05
C ARG A 171 -10.15 -5.14 4.17
N ALA A 172 -9.47 -4.47 5.09
CA ALA A 172 -9.60 -3.02 5.27
C ALA A 172 -9.22 -2.25 4.01
N ILE A 173 -8.08 -2.59 3.39
CA ILE A 173 -7.64 -1.97 2.13
C ILE A 173 -8.64 -2.25 1.02
N ALA A 174 -9.07 -3.50 0.84
CA ALA A 174 -10.04 -3.88 -0.20
C ALA A 174 -11.41 -3.18 -0.02
N ARG A 175 -11.90 -3.07 1.23
CA ARG A 175 -13.11 -2.29 1.55
C ARG A 175 -12.95 -0.82 1.20
N GLY A 176 -11.81 -0.19 1.57
CA GLY A 176 -11.53 1.20 1.22
C GLY A 176 -11.53 1.45 -0.28
N ILE A 177 -10.96 0.55 -1.08
CA ILE A 177 -11.00 0.61 -2.55
C ILE A 177 -12.45 0.44 -3.06
N THR A 178 -13.23 -0.45 -2.46
CA THR A 178 -14.63 -0.67 -2.82
C THR A 178 -15.52 0.51 -2.45
N ASP A 179 -15.29 1.12 -1.30
CA ASP A 179 -15.99 2.34 -0.87
C ASP A 179 -15.74 3.49 -1.87
N TYR A 180 -14.48 3.70 -2.26
CA TYR A 180 -14.11 4.67 -3.29
C TYR A 180 -14.85 4.41 -4.62
N ALA A 181 -14.96 3.14 -5.04
CA ALA A 181 -15.69 2.78 -6.25
C ALA A 181 -17.18 3.12 -6.21
N GLN A 182 -17.76 3.24 -5.01
CA GLN A 182 -19.17 3.58 -4.81
C GLN A 182 -19.38 5.09 -4.69
N GLU A 183 -18.43 5.86 -4.15
CA GLU A 183 -18.52 7.32 -4.04
C GLU A 183 -18.51 8.03 -5.41
N GLY A 184 -17.95 7.41 -6.43
CA GLY A 184 -17.89 7.93 -7.81
C GLY A 184 -19.14 7.68 -8.65
N LYS A 185 -20.18 7.09 -8.06
CA LYS A 185 -21.47 6.85 -8.70
C LYS A 185 -22.51 7.79 -8.13
#